data_13809d4074a2fbef065bd092558e1c8d
#
_entry.id   13809d4074a2fbef065bd092558e1c8d
#
_cell.length_a   1.000
_cell.length_b   1.000
_cell.length_c   1.000
_cell.angle_alpha   90.00
_cell.angle_beta   90.00
_cell.angle_gamma   90.00
#
_symmetry.space_group_name_H-M   'P 1'
#
loop_
_entity.id
_entity.type
_entity.pdbx_description
1 polymer ?
#
loop_
_entity_poly.entity_id
_entity_poly.type
_entity_poly.pdbx_seq_one_letter_code
_entity_poly.pdbx_strand_id
1 'polypeptide(L)'
;ALAHGFDSVVTLDCDEQHEPKQIPQFLAALDGADGPVDIVSGSRYLDPDAAGDPAPPDRRALNAEITERLRALTGYQITDAFCGFKAYRAEALAKLHLTEPSYGMPLQVWIQAAAHRLRIIELSTARIYKNPERRFWGGLDDTDVRRRYYEEVLEREVTRWLGSS
;
A
#
# COMPACT_ATOMS: atom_id res chain seq x y z
N ALA A 1 4.52 -12.54 -13.53
CA ALA A 1 3.16 -12.47 -14.07
C ALA A 1 3.18 -12.25 -15.58
N LEU A 2 3.69 -11.12 -16.07
CA LEU A 2 3.72 -10.76 -17.50
C LEU A 2 4.38 -11.83 -18.38
N ALA A 3 5.54 -12.35 -17.98
CA ALA A 3 6.26 -13.40 -18.72
C ALA A 3 5.47 -14.72 -18.87
N HIS A 4 4.41 -14.90 -18.10
CA HIS A 4 3.56 -16.09 -18.09
C HIS A 4 2.12 -15.82 -18.53
N GLY A 5 1.82 -14.63 -19.07
CA GLY A 5 0.51 -14.28 -19.62
C GLY A 5 -0.60 -14.11 -18.59
N PHE A 6 -0.29 -13.76 -17.35
CA PHE A 6 -1.31 -13.43 -16.34
C PHE A 6 -1.77 -11.98 -16.50
N ASP A 7 -3.07 -11.76 -16.45
CA ASP A 7 -3.70 -10.45 -16.61
C ASP A 7 -3.69 -9.62 -15.30
N SER A 8 -3.56 -10.29 -14.17
CA SER A 8 -3.57 -9.65 -12.85
C SER A 8 -2.63 -10.34 -11.86
N VAL A 9 -2.25 -9.61 -10.83
CA VAL A 9 -1.42 -10.09 -9.71
C VAL A 9 -2.05 -9.65 -8.40
N VAL A 10 -2.11 -10.56 -7.44
CA VAL A 10 -2.51 -10.23 -6.08
C VAL A 10 -1.31 -10.43 -5.17
N THR A 11 -1.03 -9.44 -4.32
CA THR A 11 -0.05 -9.52 -3.24
C THR A 11 -0.74 -9.55 -1.89
N LEU A 12 -0.21 -10.30 -0.97
CA LEU A 12 -0.57 -10.23 0.46
C LEU A 12 0.63 -10.64 1.29
N ASP A 13 0.74 -10.06 2.48
CA ASP A 13 1.80 -10.42 3.41
C ASP A 13 1.56 -11.82 3.99
N CYS A 14 2.63 -12.59 4.21
CA CYS A 14 2.55 -13.94 4.76
C CYS A 14 2.56 -13.99 6.29
N ASP A 15 2.15 -12.91 6.95
CA ASP A 15 2.16 -12.71 8.39
C ASP A 15 0.81 -12.98 9.07
N GLU A 16 -0.13 -13.57 8.32
CA GLU A 16 -1.49 -13.88 8.75
C GLU A 16 -2.35 -12.64 9.10
N GLN A 17 -1.96 -11.46 8.66
CA GLN A 17 -2.72 -10.22 8.88
C GLN A 17 -3.75 -9.92 7.76
N HIS A 18 -3.85 -10.80 6.78
CA HIS A 18 -4.78 -10.69 5.67
C HIS A 18 -5.66 -11.93 5.54
N GLU A 19 -6.88 -11.73 5.01
CA GLU A 19 -7.85 -12.78 4.76
C GLU A 19 -7.80 -13.24 3.28
N PRO A 20 -7.15 -14.37 2.95
CA PRO A 20 -7.07 -14.82 1.55
C PRO A 20 -8.41 -15.02 0.86
N LYS A 21 -9.48 -15.27 1.64
CA LYS A 21 -10.85 -15.38 1.12
C LYS A 21 -11.36 -14.11 0.43
N GLN A 22 -10.72 -12.93 0.66
CA GLN A 22 -11.05 -11.70 -0.02
C GLN A 22 -10.40 -11.56 -1.41
N ILE A 23 -9.48 -12.44 -1.82
CA ILE A 23 -8.82 -12.39 -3.14
C ILE A 23 -9.81 -12.26 -4.30
N PRO A 24 -10.91 -13.05 -4.38
CA PRO A 24 -11.89 -12.90 -5.46
C PRO A 24 -12.53 -11.51 -5.52
N GLN A 25 -12.77 -10.88 -4.36
CA GLN A 25 -13.32 -9.53 -4.27
C GLN A 25 -12.34 -8.48 -4.81
N PHE A 26 -11.05 -8.62 -4.50
CA PHE A 26 -10.00 -7.73 -5.02
C PHE A 26 -9.86 -7.85 -6.54
N LEU A 27 -9.91 -9.08 -7.07
CA LEU A 27 -9.85 -9.32 -8.51
C LEU A 27 -11.07 -8.74 -9.22
N ALA A 28 -12.29 -8.96 -8.71
CA ALA A 28 -13.51 -8.41 -9.27
C ALA A 28 -13.51 -6.86 -9.26
N ALA A 29 -12.92 -6.25 -8.23
CA ALA A 29 -12.84 -4.80 -8.11
C ALA A 29 -11.90 -4.15 -9.14
N LEU A 30 -10.99 -4.90 -9.78
CA LEU A 30 -10.20 -4.38 -10.90
C LEU A 30 -11.08 -3.98 -12.09
N ASP A 31 -12.24 -4.59 -12.27
CA ASP A 31 -13.15 -4.22 -13.35
C ASP A 31 -13.95 -2.95 -13.06
N GLY A 32 -14.08 -2.57 -11.78
CA GLY A 32 -14.65 -1.32 -11.31
C GLY A 32 -16.04 -0.99 -11.85
N ALA A 33 -16.92 -0.43 -11.04
CA ALA A 33 -18.27 -0.05 -11.49
C ALA A 33 -18.23 1.09 -12.52
N ASP A 34 -17.26 1.99 -12.41
CA ASP A 34 -17.08 3.16 -13.28
C ASP A 34 -15.93 3.00 -14.28
N GLY A 35 -15.63 1.75 -14.66
CA GLY A 35 -14.56 1.38 -15.59
C GLY A 35 -13.33 0.76 -14.91
N PRO A 36 -12.36 0.30 -15.71
CA PRO A 36 -11.22 -0.48 -15.23
C PRO A 36 -10.37 0.29 -14.22
N VAL A 37 -9.92 -0.42 -13.20
CA VAL A 37 -9.03 0.04 -12.13
C VAL A 37 -7.68 -0.60 -12.31
N ASP A 38 -6.60 0.14 -12.16
CA ASP A 38 -5.23 -0.34 -12.32
C ASP A 38 -4.73 -1.08 -11.07
N ILE A 39 -5.08 -0.54 -9.89
CA ILE A 39 -4.67 -1.07 -8.60
C ILE A 39 -5.85 -1.02 -7.62
N VAL A 40 -6.13 -2.14 -6.98
CA VAL A 40 -7.03 -2.21 -5.82
C VAL A 40 -6.17 -2.39 -4.58
N SER A 41 -6.20 -1.43 -3.67
CA SER A 41 -5.45 -1.47 -2.41
C SER A 41 -6.36 -1.83 -1.25
N GLY A 42 -5.98 -2.78 -0.44
CA GLY A 42 -6.63 -2.99 0.85
C GLY A 42 -6.41 -1.79 1.77
N SER A 43 -7.40 -1.48 2.59
CA SER A 43 -7.27 -0.53 3.66
C SER A 43 -7.90 -1.06 4.95
N ARG A 44 -7.14 -1.01 6.02
CA ARG A 44 -7.58 -1.35 7.37
C ARG A 44 -8.31 -0.20 8.07
N TYR A 45 -8.40 0.94 7.39
CA TYR A 45 -8.90 2.20 7.96
C TYR A 45 -9.94 2.90 7.07
N LEU A 46 -10.33 2.27 5.96
CA LEU A 46 -11.35 2.80 5.05
C LEU A 46 -12.73 2.85 5.73
N ASP A 47 -13.04 1.82 6.50
CA ASP A 47 -14.26 1.73 7.31
C ASP A 47 -13.88 1.87 8.79
N PRO A 48 -14.21 2.99 9.44
CA PRO A 48 -13.93 3.21 10.86
C PRO A 48 -14.61 2.20 11.78
N ASP A 49 -15.76 1.67 11.36
CA ASP A 49 -16.56 0.71 12.13
C ASP A 49 -16.18 -0.74 11.82
N ALA A 50 -15.25 -0.97 10.88
CA ALA A 50 -14.79 -2.32 10.56
C ALA A 50 -14.20 -3.01 11.79
N ALA A 51 -14.72 -4.20 12.07
CA ALA A 51 -14.19 -5.04 13.13
C ALA A 51 -12.71 -5.37 12.92
N GLY A 52 -11.94 -5.41 14.00
CA GLY A 52 -10.55 -5.80 13.94
C GLY A 52 -9.79 -5.45 15.21
N ASP A 53 -8.59 -6.01 15.32
CA ASP A 53 -7.74 -5.78 16.48
C ASP A 53 -7.26 -4.31 16.53
N PRO A 54 -7.07 -3.73 17.72
CA PRO A 54 -6.50 -2.41 17.86
C PRO A 54 -5.06 -2.39 17.32
N ALA A 55 -4.78 -1.43 16.44
CA ALA A 55 -3.39 -1.23 15.99
C ALA A 55 -2.55 -0.64 17.13
N PRO A 56 -1.26 -1.02 17.27
CA PRO A 56 -0.35 -0.34 18.17
C PRO A 56 -0.36 1.17 17.91
N PRO A 57 -0.49 2.03 18.94
CA PRO A 57 -0.72 3.47 18.76
C PRO A 57 0.35 4.17 17.94
N ASP A 58 1.62 3.82 18.15
CA ASP A 58 2.77 4.36 17.41
C ASP A 58 2.71 4.00 15.92
N ARG A 59 2.35 2.76 15.59
CA ARG A 59 2.17 2.29 14.21
C ARG A 59 1.00 2.98 13.53
N ARG A 60 -0.12 3.15 14.26
CA ARG A 60 -1.29 3.85 13.74
C ARG A 60 -1.01 5.31 13.46
N ALA A 61 -0.31 6.00 14.40
CA ALA A 61 0.05 7.40 14.25
C ALA A 61 0.98 7.62 13.05
N LEU A 62 2.04 6.83 12.93
CA LEU A 62 2.98 6.94 11.81
C LEU A 62 2.32 6.58 10.46
N ASN A 63 1.45 5.56 10.42
CA ASN A 63 0.69 5.27 9.21
C ASN A 63 -0.17 6.46 8.80
N ALA A 64 -0.90 7.08 9.73
CA ALA A 64 -1.74 8.23 9.44
C ALA A 64 -0.93 9.43 8.91
N GLU A 65 0.22 9.72 9.54
CA GLU A 65 1.16 10.78 9.14
C GLU A 65 1.65 10.58 7.69
N ILE A 66 2.16 9.39 7.39
CA ILE A 66 2.67 9.07 6.05
C ILE A 66 1.55 9.01 5.01
N THR A 67 0.38 8.51 5.38
CA THR A 67 -0.81 8.49 4.49
C THR A 67 -1.21 9.91 4.11
N GLU A 68 -1.25 10.84 5.06
CA GLU A 68 -1.58 12.24 4.77
C GLU A 68 -0.54 12.90 3.87
N ARG A 69 0.74 12.62 4.11
CA ARG A 69 1.82 13.12 3.25
C ARG A 69 1.71 12.59 1.82
N LEU A 70 1.38 11.30 1.64
CA LEU A 70 1.12 10.72 0.32
C LEU A 70 -0.08 11.35 -0.37
N ARG A 71 -1.18 11.60 0.35
CA ARG A 71 -2.35 12.30 -0.19
C ARG A 71 -1.98 13.67 -0.75
N ALA A 72 -1.20 14.44 0.01
CA ALA A 72 -0.72 15.76 -0.43
C ALA A 72 0.18 15.68 -1.67
N LEU A 73 1.06 14.68 -1.76
CA LEU A 73 2.00 14.50 -2.86
C LEU A 73 1.36 13.95 -4.14
N THR A 74 0.37 13.08 -4.01
CA THR A 74 -0.17 12.30 -5.13
C THR A 74 -1.58 12.71 -5.56
N GLY A 75 -2.33 13.37 -4.68
CA GLY A 75 -3.75 13.66 -4.88
C GLY A 75 -4.69 12.47 -4.63
N TYR A 76 -4.17 11.27 -4.38
CA TYR A 76 -4.99 10.10 -4.08
C TYR A 76 -5.71 10.23 -2.74
N GLN A 77 -6.97 9.82 -2.68
CA GLN A 77 -7.77 9.79 -1.45
C GLN A 77 -7.62 8.42 -0.76
N ILE A 78 -6.40 8.13 -0.30
CA ILE A 78 -6.07 6.88 0.38
C ILE A 78 -6.21 6.99 1.89
N THR A 79 -6.45 5.86 2.55
CA THR A 79 -6.62 5.76 4.01
C THR A 79 -5.59 4.86 4.69
N ASP A 80 -4.87 4.04 3.92
CA ASP A 80 -3.82 3.13 4.44
C ASP A 80 -2.62 3.02 3.50
N ALA A 81 -1.53 3.72 3.82
CA ALA A 81 -0.31 3.72 3.02
C ALA A 81 0.39 2.35 2.94
N PHE A 82 0.23 1.49 3.96
CA PHE A 82 1.09 0.33 4.18
C PHE A 82 0.36 -1.03 4.13
N CYS A 83 -0.87 -1.10 3.66
CA CYS A 83 -1.53 -2.39 3.50
C CYS A 83 -0.87 -3.17 2.35
N GLY A 84 -0.33 -4.36 2.64
CA GLY A 84 0.31 -5.23 1.63
C GLY A 84 -0.68 -5.98 0.75
N PHE A 85 -1.96 -6.01 1.12
CA PHE A 85 -2.99 -6.66 0.32
C PHE A 85 -3.42 -5.77 -0.84
N LYS A 86 -2.95 -6.10 -2.04
CA LYS A 86 -3.26 -5.34 -3.25
C LYS A 86 -3.49 -6.27 -4.43
N ALA A 87 -4.38 -5.86 -5.34
CA ALA A 87 -4.51 -6.45 -6.66
C ALA A 87 -4.05 -5.42 -7.71
N TYR A 88 -3.34 -5.90 -8.71
CA TYR A 88 -2.80 -5.08 -9.80
C TYR A 88 -3.24 -5.67 -11.14
N ARG A 89 -3.58 -4.83 -12.10
CA ARG A 89 -3.51 -5.24 -13.50
C ARG A 89 -2.05 -5.45 -13.87
N ALA A 90 -1.75 -6.51 -14.62
CA ALA A 90 -0.38 -6.83 -15.00
C ALA A 90 0.28 -5.69 -15.79
N GLU A 91 -0.49 -5.02 -16.66
CA GLU A 91 -0.04 -3.85 -17.42
C GLU A 91 0.31 -2.65 -16.53
N ALA A 92 -0.43 -2.42 -15.46
CA ALA A 92 -0.14 -1.38 -14.49
C ALA A 92 1.12 -1.71 -13.69
N LEU A 93 1.24 -2.96 -13.22
CA LEU A 93 2.43 -3.43 -12.51
C LEU A 93 3.69 -3.34 -13.37
N ALA A 94 3.58 -3.54 -14.68
CA ALA A 94 4.70 -3.41 -15.61
C ALA A 94 5.28 -1.99 -15.71
N LYS A 95 4.51 -0.97 -15.35
CA LYS A 95 4.95 0.44 -15.34
C LYS A 95 5.74 0.78 -14.08
N LEU A 96 5.62 -0.03 -13.02
CA LEU A 96 6.24 0.23 -11.74
C LEU A 96 7.67 -0.33 -11.70
N HIS A 97 8.60 0.51 -11.28
CA HIS A 97 10.00 0.16 -11.08
C HIS A 97 10.32 0.04 -9.60
N LEU A 98 9.93 -1.09 -9.01
CA LEU A 98 10.05 -1.35 -7.58
C LEU A 98 11.45 -1.87 -7.26
N THR A 99 12.22 -1.08 -6.54
CA THR A 99 13.62 -1.37 -6.17
C THR A 99 13.85 -1.38 -4.67
N GLU A 100 12.86 -0.90 -3.90
CA GLU A 100 12.94 -0.88 -2.44
C GLU A 100 12.68 -2.28 -1.88
N PRO A 101 13.66 -2.90 -1.20
CA PRO A 101 13.53 -4.29 -0.76
C PRO A 101 12.84 -4.45 0.59
N SER A 102 12.45 -3.36 1.24
CA SER A 102 11.97 -3.34 2.62
C SER A 102 10.60 -2.65 2.75
N TYR A 103 10.27 -2.24 3.97
CA TYR A 103 8.96 -1.66 4.34
C TYR A 103 8.63 -0.33 3.65
N GLY A 104 9.55 0.27 2.92
CA GLY A 104 9.32 1.45 2.08
C GLY A 104 8.72 1.15 0.70
N MET A 105 8.68 -0.11 0.27
CA MET A 105 8.19 -0.49 -1.07
C MET A 105 6.76 0.03 -1.36
N PRO A 106 5.80 0.02 -0.43
CA PRO A 106 4.49 0.62 -0.69
C PRO A 106 4.55 2.09 -1.07
N LEU A 107 5.51 2.85 -0.55
CA LEU A 107 5.68 4.27 -0.89
C LEU A 107 6.12 4.46 -2.34
N GLN A 108 6.98 3.57 -2.86
CA GLN A 108 7.31 3.55 -4.29
C GLN A 108 6.06 3.29 -5.15
N VAL A 109 5.21 2.35 -4.74
CA VAL A 109 3.96 2.05 -5.47
C VAL A 109 3.10 3.29 -5.58
N TRP A 110 2.86 4.03 -4.49
CA TRP A 110 2.01 5.21 -4.48
C TRP A 110 2.55 6.35 -5.36
N ILE A 111 3.83 6.68 -5.21
CA ILE A 111 4.45 7.78 -5.97
C ILE A 111 4.51 7.44 -7.45
N GLN A 112 4.93 6.23 -7.81
CA GLN A 112 5.02 5.81 -9.20
C GLN A 112 3.63 5.65 -9.85
N ALA A 113 2.65 5.17 -9.11
CA ALA A 113 1.28 5.11 -9.59
C ALA A 113 0.75 6.51 -9.93
N ALA A 114 1.03 7.52 -9.10
CA ALA A 114 0.66 8.90 -9.39
C ALA A 114 1.38 9.44 -10.64
N ALA A 115 2.69 9.21 -10.77
CA ALA A 115 3.46 9.60 -11.94
C ALA A 115 2.92 9.00 -13.24
N HIS A 116 2.46 7.75 -13.18
CA HIS A 116 1.84 7.05 -14.31
C HIS A 116 0.33 7.29 -14.44
N ARG A 117 -0.28 8.12 -13.56
CA ARG A 117 -1.72 8.42 -13.54
C ARG A 117 -2.60 7.16 -13.46
N LEU A 118 -2.15 6.17 -12.69
CA LEU A 118 -2.87 4.93 -12.51
C LEU A 118 -4.15 5.18 -11.69
N ARG A 119 -5.23 4.51 -12.07
CA ARG A 119 -6.47 4.55 -11.30
C ARG A 119 -6.41 3.57 -10.15
N ILE A 120 -6.58 4.09 -8.92
CA ILE A 120 -6.53 3.30 -7.69
C ILE A 120 -7.84 3.46 -6.92
N ILE A 121 -8.32 2.34 -6.37
CA ILE A 121 -9.39 2.33 -5.37
C ILE A 121 -8.95 1.58 -4.13
N GLU A 122 -9.58 1.85 -2.99
CA GLU A 122 -9.40 1.07 -1.77
C GLU A 122 -10.59 0.13 -1.50
N LEU A 123 -10.30 -1.04 -0.94
CA LEU A 123 -11.27 -1.95 -0.36
C LEU A 123 -10.99 -2.14 1.13
N SER A 124 -12.06 -2.16 1.93
CA SER A 124 -11.95 -2.43 3.36
C SER A 124 -11.43 -3.84 3.62
N THR A 125 -10.42 -3.95 4.50
CA THR A 125 -9.89 -5.22 5.00
C THR A 125 -9.87 -5.22 6.52
N ALA A 126 -9.99 -6.42 7.11
CA ALA A 126 -9.89 -6.57 8.55
C ALA A 126 -8.50 -6.16 9.07
N ARG A 127 -8.47 -5.56 10.27
CA ARG A 127 -7.22 -5.38 11.03
C ARG A 127 -7.00 -6.64 11.85
N ILE A 128 -5.97 -7.39 11.53
CA ILE A 128 -5.64 -8.64 12.22
C ILE A 128 -4.24 -8.49 12.84
N TYR A 129 -4.16 -8.56 14.16
CA TYR A 129 -2.90 -8.47 14.92
C TYR A 129 -2.75 -9.70 15.81
N LYS A 130 -2.56 -10.88 15.21
CA LYS A 130 -2.39 -12.15 15.95
C LYS A 130 -1.14 -12.16 16.82
N ASN A 131 -0.09 -11.43 16.44
CA ASN A 131 1.15 -11.33 17.19
C ASN A 131 1.47 -9.86 17.54
N PRO A 132 1.13 -9.39 18.75
CA PRO A 132 1.41 -8.04 19.20
C PRO A 132 2.93 -7.77 19.39
N GLU A 133 3.73 -8.80 19.55
CA GLU A 133 5.21 -8.70 19.72
C GLU A 133 5.97 -8.67 18.39
N ARG A 134 5.26 -8.69 17.25
CA ARG A 134 5.89 -8.61 15.95
C ARG A 134 6.76 -7.37 15.83
N ARG A 135 8.02 -7.58 15.43
CA ARG A 135 9.02 -6.52 15.24
C ARG A 135 9.31 -6.28 13.77
N PHE A 136 9.76 -5.06 13.47
CA PHE A 136 10.32 -4.73 12.18
C PHE A 136 11.79 -5.16 12.12
N TRP A 137 12.25 -5.56 10.94
CA TRP A 137 13.66 -5.86 10.72
C TRP A 137 14.50 -4.59 10.56
N GLY A 138 15.81 -4.70 10.81
CA GLY A 138 16.74 -3.62 10.49
C GLY A 138 16.67 -2.39 11.40
N GLY A 139 16.24 -2.54 12.66
CA GLY A 139 16.17 -1.42 13.60
C GLY A 139 14.94 -0.51 13.42
N LEU A 140 14.01 -0.87 12.54
CA LEU A 140 12.80 -0.10 12.26
C LEU A 140 11.71 -0.25 13.34
N ASP A 141 12.00 -0.92 14.45
CA ASP A 141 11.12 -0.92 15.63
C ASP A 141 11.04 0.46 16.28
N ASP A 142 12.13 1.22 16.27
CA ASP A 142 12.14 2.61 16.70
C ASP A 142 11.32 3.46 15.72
N THR A 143 10.33 4.18 16.25
CA THR A 143 9.39 4.97 15.44
C THR A 143 10.08 6.14 14.73
N ASP A 144 11.08 6.77 15.34
CA ASP A 144 11.76 7.92 14.74
C ASP A 144 12.75 7.45 13.65
N VAL A 145 13.40 6.30 13.85
CA VAL A 145 14.22 5.66 12.81
C VAL A 145 13.36 5.28 11.61
N ARG A 146 12.21 4.67 11.87
CA ARG A 146 11.26 4.26 10.83
C ARG A 146 10.66 5.45 10.09
N ARG A 147 10.35 6.56 10.78
CA ARG A 147 9.87 7.81 10.16
C ARG A 147 10.91 8.37 9.21
N ARG A 148 12.16 8.54 9.64
CA ARG A 148 13.26 9.04 8.79
C ARG A 148 13.45 8.17 7.55
N TYR A 149 13.46 6.86 7.71
CA TYR A 149 13.55 5.92 6.59
C TYR A 149 12.42 6.12 5.57
N TYR A 150 11.17 6.27 6.01
CA TYR A 150 10.05 6.51 5.10
C TYR A 150 10.17 7.88 4.41
N GLU A 151 10.62 8.88 5.10
CA GLU A 151 10.87 10.21 4.53
C GLU A 151 11.94 10.16 3.44
N GLU A 152 13.05 9.49 3.68
CA GLU A 152 14.12 9.28 2.70
C GLU A 152 13.62 8.55 1.45
N VAL A 153 12.79 7.53 1.62
CA VAL A 153 12.16 6.82 0.49
C VAL A 153 11.25 7.76 -0.29
N LEU A 154 10.38 8.51 0.39
CA LEU A 154 9.47 9.47 -0.26
C LEU A 154 10.22 10.55 -1.02
N GLU A 155 11.22 11.18 -0.43
CA GLU A 155 12.02 12.23 -1.07
C GLU A 155 12.72 11.72 -2.33
N ARG A 156 13.33 10.53 -2.25
CA ARG A 156 13.95 9.86 -3.40
C ARG A 156 12.95 9.60 -4.52
N GLU A 157 11.80 9.05 -4.20
CA GLU A 157 10.78 8.72 -5.20
C GLU A 157 10.12 9.96 -5.80
N VAL A 158 9.82 10.98 -4.99
CA VAL A 158 9.27 12.25 -5.48
C VAL A 158 10.26 12.93 -6.44
N THR A 159 11.52 13.03 -6.06
CA THR A 159 12.56 13.62 -6.91
C THR A 159 12.67 12.88 -8.25
N ARG A 160 12.59 11.56 -8.22
CA ARG A 160 12.75 10.72 -9.41
C ARG A 160 11.54 10.76 -10.35
N TRP A 161 10.33 10.77 -9.83
CA TRP A 161 9.12 10.49 -10.59
C TRP A 161 8.16 11.66 -10.74
N LEU A 162 8.11 12.58 -9.77
CA LEU A 162 7.22 13.74 -9.79
C LEU A 162 7.97 15.04 -10.12
N GLY A 163 9.30 15.02 -10.11
CA GLY A 163 10.14 16.20 -10.28
C GLY A 163 10.29 17.00 -8.99
N SER A 164 11.32 17.85 -8.94
CA SER A 164 11.47 18.80 -7.84
C SER A 164 10.44 19.91 -8.03
N SER A 165 9.52 20.04 -7.08
CA SER A 165 8.61 21.19 -6.98
C SER A 165 9.40 22.45 -6.65
#